data_679da563670cf8ee1139785d5a3610d5
#
_entry.id   679da563670cf8ee1139785d5a3610d5
#
_cell.length_a   1.000
_cell.length_b   1.000
_cell.length_c   1.000
_cell.angle_alpha   90.00
_cell.angle_beta   90.00
_cell.angle_gamma   90.00
#
_symmetry.space_group_name_H-M   'P 1'
#
loop_
_entity.id
_entity.type
_entity.pdbx_description
1 polymer ?
#
loop_
_entity_poly.entity_id
_entity_poly.type
_entity_poly.pdbx_seq_one_letter_code
_entity_poly.pdbx_strand_id
1 'polypeptide(L)'
;MTKLSSQNIVNHIEDVFTRRGAESYLGEDVTMAQHMLQAAQSAEKSGAEDSLIVAALLHDIGHFKNEIPETALAKGKKLYDKRNTIKERENKINLKRKLKS
;
A
#
# COMPACT_ATOMS: atom_id res chain seq x y z
N MET A 1 20.06 -8.60 -14.06
CA MET A 1 18.83 -8.18 -13.42
C MET A 1 18.74 -6.66 -13.38
N THR A 2 17.67 -6.09 -13.88
CA THR A 2 17.50 -4.65 -13.89
C THR A 2 17.23 -4.15 -12.48
N LYS A 3 18.01 -3.18 -12.04
CA LYS A 3 17.81 -2.57 -10.73
C LYS A 3 16.52 -1.75 -10.72
N LEU A 4 15.70 -1.90 -9.69
CA LEU A 4 14.48 -1.12 -9.54
C LEU A 4 14.81 0.36 -9.33
N SER A 5 14.10 1.22 -10.05
CA SER A 5 14.23 2.67 -9.98
C SER A 5 12.86 3.32 -10.13
N SER A 6 12.79 4.64 -9.92
CA SER A 6 11.56 5.39 -10.14
C SER A 6 11.08 5.34 -11.60
N GLN A 7 11.96 5.04 -12.53
CA GLN A 7 11.64 4.97 -13.96
C GLN A 7 11.03 3.64 -14.38
N ASN A 8 11.33 2.54 -13.67
CA ASN A 8 10.88 1.20 -14.05
C ASN A 8 9.97 0.53 -13.01
N ILE A 9 9.78 1.12 -11.85
CA ILE A 9 9.02 0.50 -10.74
C ILE A 9 7.56 0.24 -11.12
N VAL A 10 6.91 1.15 -11.83
CA VAL A 10 5.50 1.00 -12.21
C VAL A 10 5.34 -0.19 -13.16
N ASN A 11 6.21 -0.29 -14.16
CA ASN A 11 6.19 -1.42 -15.09
C ASN A 11 6.47 -2.74 -14.39
N HIS A 12 7.37 -2.74 -13.41
CA HIS A 12 7.66 -3.91 -12.62
C HIS A 12 6.46 -4.37 -11.80
N ILE A 13 5.76 -3.44 -11.15
CA ILE A 13 4.56 -3.72 -10.37
C ILE A 13 3.45 -4.27 -11.29
N GLU A 14 3.24 -3.64 -12.44
CA GLU A 14 2.26 -4.11 -13.42
C GLU A 14 2.57 -5.54 -13.86
N ASP A 15 3.84 -5.83 -14.14
CA ASP A 15 4.28 -7.17 -14.51
C ASP A 15 4.00 -8.20 -13.40
N VAL A 16 4.29 -7.85 -12.14
CA VAL A 16 4.03 -8.72 -10.98
C VAL A 16 2.53 -9.01 -10.86
N PHE A 17 1.69 -8.00 -10.96
CA PHE A 17 0.23 -8.17 -10.92
C PHE A 17 -0.26 -9.07 -12.06
N THR A 18 0.27 -8.88 -13.26
CA THR A 18 -0.13 -9.66 -14.44
C THR A 18 0.24 -11.14 -14.27
N ARG A 19 1.46 -11.41 -13.81
CA ARG A 19 1.96 -12.80 -13.68
C ARG A 19 1.45 -13.52 -12.42
N ARG A 20 1.29 -12.79 -11.33
CA ARG A 20 1.03 -13.41 -10.03
C ARG A 20 -0.25 -12.95 -9.34
N GLY A 21 -0.95 -11.98 -9.90
CA GLY A 21 -2.16 -11.43 -9.28
C GLY A 21 -3.31 -12.41 -9.14
N ALA A 22 -3.33 -13.48 -9.94
CA ALA A 22 -4.36 -14.53 -9.86
C ALA A 22 -4.14 -15.54 -8.73
N GLU A 23 -3.01 -15.48 -8.02
CA GLU A 23 -2.73 -16.36 -6.89
C GLU A 23 -3.75 -16.11 -5.77
N SER A 24 -4.15 -17.19 -5.07
CA SER A 24 -5.09 -17.07 -3.96
C SER A 24 -4.51 -16.25 -2.81
N TYR A 25 -5.33 -15.39 -2.21
CA TYR A 25 -4.95 -14.65 -1.02
C TYR A 25 -5.14 -15.54 0.22
N LEU A 26 -4.04 -16.07 0.74
CA LEU A 26 -3.99 -16.85 1.99
C LEU A 26 -5.09 -17.92 2.11
N GLY A 27 -5.40 -18.61 0.99
CA GLY A 27 -6.44 -19.64 0.98
C GLY A 27 -7.87 -19.12 0.91
N GLU A 28 -8.05 -17.80 0.80
CA GLU A 28 -9.36 -17.15 0.63
C GLU A 28 -9.88 -17.32 -0.81
N ASP A 29 -11.18 -17.06 -1.01
CA ASP A 29 -11.80 -17.12 -2.34
C ASP A 29 -11.44 -15.92 -3.23
N VAL A 30 -10.70 -14.96 -2.71
CA VAL A 30 -10.23 -13.81 -3.47
C VAL A 30 -8.78 -13.99 -3.91
N THR A 31 -8.43 -13.43 -5.06
CA THR A 31 -7.06 -13.41 -5.53
C THR A 31 -6.26 -12.30 -4.85
N MET A 32 -4.94 -12.39 -4.94
CA MET A 32 -4.05 -11.33 -4.43
C MET A 32 -4.38 -9.98 -5.08
N ALA A 33 -4.57 -9.93 -6.40
CA ALA A 33 -4.92 -8.71 -7.10
C ALA A 33 -6.26 -8.14 -6.62
N GLN A 34 -7.28 -8.99 -6.46
CA GLN A 34 -8.60 -8.56 -5.96
C GLN A 34 -8.50 -7.96 -4.56
N HIS A 35 -7.76 -8.63 -3.66
CA HIS A 35 -7.57 -8.13 -2.30
C HIS A 35 -6.90 -6.75 -2.28
N MET A 36 -5.82 -6.60 -3.06
CA MET A 36 -5.07 -5.34 -3.12
C MET A 36 -5.90 -4.21 -3.74
N LEU A 37 -6.68 -4.51 -4.79
CA LEU A 37 -7.57 -3.54 -5.41
C LEU A 37 -8.72 -3.13 -4.48
N GLN A 38 -9.27 -4.06 -3.71
CA GLN A 38 -10.31 -3.76 -2.71
C GLN A 38 -9.78 -2.79 -1.63
N ALA A 39 -8.54 -3.00 -1.17
CA ALA A 39 -7.91 -2.11 -0.20
C ALA A 39 -7.75 -0.69 -0.77
N ALA A 40 -7.32 -0.58 -2.02
CA ALA A 40 -7.18 0.71 -2.70
C ALA A 40 -8.53 1.41 -2.87
N GLN A 41 -9.58 0.67 -3.25
CA GLN A 41 -10.94 1.22 -3.37
C GLN A 41 -11.47 1.73 -2.04
N SER A 42 -11.25 0.99 -0.96
CA SER A 42 -11.65 1.43 0.39
C SER A 42 -10.98 2.74 0.77
N ALA A 43 -9.68 2.88 0.50
CA ALA A 43 -8.94 4.11 0.75
C ALA A 43 -9.50 5.27 -0.09
N GLU A 44 -9.76 5.04 -1.36
CA GLU A 44 -10.33 6.05 -2.26
C GLU A 44 -11.71 6.52 -1.78
N LYS A 45 -12.60 5.60 -1.43
CA LYS A 45 -13.93 5.91 -0.92
C LYS A 45 -13.91 6.70 0.39
N SER A 46 -12.88 6.50 1.21
CA SER A 46 -12.72 7.24 2.46
C SER A 46 -12.13 8.63 2.27
N GLY A 47 -11.81 9.03 1.04
CA GLY A 47 -11.23 10.34 0.74
C GLY A 47 -9.74 10.44 1.00
N ALA A 48 -9.04 9.31 0.99
CA ALA A 48 -7.60 9.28 1.22
C ALA A 48 -6.83 9.98 0.09
N GLU A 49 -5.66 10.52 0.41
CA GLU A 49 -4.73 11.07 -0.59
C GLU A 49 -4.21 9.97 -1.52
N ASP A 50 -3.82 10.35 -2.74
CA ASP A 50 -3.29 9.42 -3.74
C ASP A 50 -2.17 8.53 -3.21
N SER A 51 -1.24 9.07 -2.44
CA SER A 51 -0.14 8.30 -1.87
C SER A 51 -0.63 7.22 -0.89
N LEU A 52 -1.71 7.47 -0.16
CA LEU A 52 -2.32 6.48 0.73
C LEU A 52 -3.09 5.41 -0.05
N ILE A 53 -3.74 5.79 -1.14
CA ILE A 53 -4.41 4.83 -2.04
C ILE A 53 -3.37 3.87 -2.63
N VAL A 54 -2.24 4.40 -3.09
CA VAL A 54 -1.14 3.59 -3.62
C VAL A 54 -0.55 2.69 -2.54
N ALA A 55 -0.35 3.21 -1.33
CA ALA A 55 0.14 2.42 -0.21
C ALA A 55 -0.82 1.27 0.13
N ALA A 56 -2.12 1.53 0.13
CA ALA A 56 -3.14 0.50 0.35
C ALA A 56 -3.12 -0.57 -0.75
N LEU A 57 -2.97 -0.15 -2.01
CA LEU A 57 -2.85 -1.07 -3.14
C LEU A 57 -1.65 -2.00 -2.97
N LEU A 58 -0.53 -1.49 -2.48
CA LEU A 58 0.75 -2.21 -2.46
C LEU A 58 1.10 -2.81 -1.09
N HIS A 59 0.22 -2.67 -0.07
CA HIS A 59 0.56 -3.08 1.30
C HIS A 59 0.93 -4.56 1.43
N ASP A 60 0.37 -5.43 0.60
CA ASP A 60 0.63 -6.87 0.64
C ASP A 60 1.54 -7.37 -0.49
N ILE A 61 2.18 -6.46 -1.23
CA ILE A 61 3.02 -6.85 -2.38
C ILE A 61 4.17 -7.78 -1.96
N GLY A 62 4.56 -7.74 -0.69
CA GLY A 62 5.59 -8.63 -0.14
C GLY A 62 5.19 -10.10 -0.12
N HIS A 63 3.91 -10.43 -0.27
CA HIS A 63 3.46 -11.81 -0.41
C HIS A 63 3.93 -12.45 -1.73
N PHE A 64 4.27 -11.66 -2.71
CA PHE A 64 4.89 -12.13 -3.95
C PHE A 64 6.39 -12.27 -3.75
N LYS A 65 6.81 -13.40 -3.18
CA LYS A 65 8.21 -13.65 -2.85
C LYS A 65 9.13 -13.46 -4.05
N ASN A 66 10.30 -12.89 -3.82
CA ASN A 66 11.37 -12.70 -4.80
C ASN A 66 11.06 -11.66 -5.90
N GLU A 67 9.93 -10.96 -5.81
CA GLU A 67 9.57 -9.95 -6.81
C GLU A 67 10.03 -8.54 -6.40
N ILE A 68 10.04 -8.25 -5.10
CA ILE A 68 10.48 -6.95 -4.56
C ILE A 68 11.60 -7.19 -3.54
N PRO A 69 12.72 -6.45 -3.61
CA PRO A 69 13.78 -6.58 -2.61
C PRO A 69 13.27 -6.29 -1.20
N GLU A 70 13.68 -7.09 -0.23
CA GLU A 70 13.27 -6.93 1.18
C GLU A 70 13.59 -5.53 1.72
N THR A 71 14.73 -4.97 1.32
CA THR A 71 15.12 -3.62 1.74
C THR A 71 14.13 -2.55 1.27
N ALA A 72 13.62 -2.70 0.05
CA ALA A 72 12.62 -1.79 -0.49
C ALA A 72 11.29 -1.92 0.24
N LEU A 73 10.87 -3.15 0.56
CA LEU A 73 9.65 -3.41 1.33
C LEU A 73 9.75 -2.83 2.75
N ALA A 74 10.88 -3.02 3.42
CA ALA A 74 11.10 -2.49 4.76
C ALA A 74 11.06 -0.96 4.78
N LYS A 75 11.66 -0.30 3.79
CA LYS A 75 11.62 1.16 3.65
C LYS A 75 10.21 1.67 3.39
N GLY A 76 9.47 1.00 2.51
CA GLY A 76 8.10 1.36 2.21
C GLY A 76 7.19 1.24 3.43
N LYS A 77 7.30 0.15 4.17
CA LYS A 77 6.54 -0.06 5.40
C LYS A 77 6.86 1.01 6.44
N LYS A 78 8.13 1.35 6.60
CA LYS A 78 8.57 2.38 7.55
C LYS A 78 7.95 3.74 7.23
N LEU A 79 7.93 4.12 5.97
CA LEU A 79 7.34 5.37 5.51
C LEU A 79 5.83 5.38 5.73
N TYR A 80 5.16 4.28 5.43
CA TYR A 80 3.73 4.12 5.65
C TYR A 80 3.36 4.27 7.13
N ASP A 81 4.08 3.56 8.00
CA ASP A 81 3.84 3.58 9.45
C ASP A 81 4.06 5.00 10.02
N LYS A 82 5.12 5.67 9.59
CA LYS A 82 5.42 7.05 10.00
C LYS A 82 4.31 8.01 9.59
N ARG A 83 3.80 7.86 8.36
CA ARG A 83 2.72 8.71 7.85
C ARG A 83 1.44 8.52 8.64
N ASN A 84 1.07 7.28 8.94
CA ASN A 84 -0.11 6.98 9.76
C ASN A 84 0.00 7.57 11.15
N THR A 85 1.16 7.50 11.78
CA THR A 85 1.42 8.11 13.10
C THR A 85 1.21 9.62 13.05
N ILE A 86 1.70 10.29 12.02
CA ILE A 86 1.51 11.74 11.83
C ILE A 86 0.02 12.07 11.70
N LYS A 87 -0.72 11.32 10.88
CA LYS A 87 -2.16 11.52 10.69
C LYS A 87 -2.94 11.34 11.98
N GLU A 88 -2.62 10.33 12.76
CA GLU A 88 -3.25 10.11 14.07
C GLU A 88 -3.03 11.29 15.00
N ARG A 89 -1.81 11.83 15.03
CA ARG A 89 -1.48 13.01 15.84
C ARG A 89 -2.27 14.23 15.39
N GLU A 90 -2.35 14.48 14.10
CA GLU A 90 -3.12 15.60 13.53
C GLU A 90 -4.61 15.49 13.88
N ASN A 91 -5.18 14.28 13.76
CA ASN A 91 -6.57 14.04 14.09
C ASN A 91 -6.85 14.30 15.58
N LYS A 92 -5.95 13.91 16.47
CA LYS A 92 -6.06 14.19 17.90
C LYS A 92 -6.01 15.69 18.21
N ILE A 93 -5.11 16.42 17.56
CA ILE A 93 -5.00 17.88 17.71
C ILE A 93 -6.27 18.55 17.23
N ASN A 94 -6.79 18.17 16.07
CA ASN A 94 -8.01 18.74 15.51
C ASN A 94 -9.22 18.48 16.40
N LEU A 95 -9.32 17.27 16.95
CA LEU A 95 -10.40 16.93 17.89
C LEU A 95 -10.33 17.80 19.15
N LYS A 96 -9.14 17.99 19.72
CA LYS A 96 -8.93 18.84 20.88
C LYS A 96 -9.35 20.29 20.59
N ARG A 97 -9.02 20.82 19.41
CA ARG A 97 -9.42 22.16 18.99
C ARG A 97 -10.92 22.31 18.92
N LYS A 98 -11.62 21.30 18.37
CA LYS A 98 -13.09 21.29 18.29
C LYS A 98 -13.74 21.29 19.67
N LEU A 99 -13.17 20.56 20.61
CA LEU A 99 -13.69 20.46 21.97
C LEU A 99 -13.51 21.75 22.77
N LYS A 100 -12.54 22.59 22.39
CA LYS A 100 -12.24 23.87 23.06
C LYS A 100 -13.01 25.06 22.51
N SER A 101 -13.61 24.93 21.35
CA SER A 101 -14.31 26.05 20.69
C SER A 101 -15.80 26.14 21.06
#